data_bfdabfd0da58f0f01ddaeafd2c180b3c
#
_entry.id   bfdabfd0da58f0f01ddaeafd2c180b3c
#
_cell.length_a   1.000
_cell.length_b   1.000
_cell.length_c   1.000
_cell.angle_alpha   90.00
_cell.angle_beta   90.00
_cell.angle_gamma   90.00
#
_symmetry.space_group_name_H-M   'P 1'
#
loop_
_entity.id
_entity.type
_entity.pdbx_description
1 polymer ?
#
loop_
_entity_poly.entity_id
_entity_poly.type
_entity_poly.pdbx_seq_one_letter_code
_entity_poly.pdbx_strand_id
1 'polypeptide(L)'
;MAPSRRDALYVLHLFSNDITTFTLAPSGRPTPIGDRMATGTMPRGFVFTPDGRRAYTANGGDGTISAYTVGEDGALSPLGEPAAVEGEGPFGIAIAPDGKTLYTANLDSGTVSALSVGADGIPEPIGEPLPTGAPEPRTVSASADGRFVYISHGRPTTGREDKMVVFAVRPGGGLKPTDLPRVSVGSGGNGSDITPDGRFIYVASTGSDAVYAFRIARDGSLSRVQGSPFRTAVFPEDVAVTPDGRHLYVTSPNHDNAVTRNVTGFSIGPDGTLRTVPGSPFESGEASVGITPSRDGRHLYVSNFESHDLATYNIGKAGVLDQIKSSPIPTGGVSPTFQGVAVPPNQGPRASFRTAVTDRTVRFDGAASADQDGEIARYDWTFGDGTTRPDGGPNPTHTYRRPGTYTATLTVTDDENCTITLIYTGQSPLCTGSPAARTTRNITVR
;
A
#
# COMPACT_ATOMS: atom_id res chain seq x y z
N MET A 1 -5.82 0.16 25.03
CA MET A 1 -4.84 1.16 24.60
C MET A 1 -5.59 2.41 24.21
N ALA A 2 -5.01 3.60 24.37
CA ALA A 2 -5.58 4.78 23.76
C ALA A 2 -5.49 4.65 22.23
N PRO A 3 -6.47 5.18 21.45
CA PRO A 3 -6.38 5.22 19.98
C PRO A 3 -5.10 5.91 19.53
N SER A 4 -4.46 5.38 18.51
CA SER A 4 -3.27 5.99 17.90
C SER A 4 -3.36 5.91 16.38
N ARG A 5 -2.72 6.85 15.66
CA ARG A 5 -2.63 6.82 14.20
C ARG A 5 -1.99 5.52 13.70
N ARG A 6 -0.99 5.03 14.42
CA ARG A 6 -0.31 3.78 14.15
C ARG A 6 -1.28 2.60 14.06
N ASP A 7 -2.24 2.53 14.98
CA ASP A 7 -3.16 1.41 15.09
C ASP A 7 -4.51 1.73 14.43
N ALA A 8 -4.57 2.66 13.49
CA ALA A 8 -5.80 3.03 12.82
C ALA A 8 -6.02 2.20 11.54
N LEU A 9 -7.29 1.91 11.27
CA LEU A 9 -7.79 1.34 10.03
C LEU A 9 -9.02 2.14 9.61
N TYR A 10 -9.16 2.39 8.32
CA TYR A 10 -10.27 3.16 7.77
C TYR A 10 -11.04 2.34 6.77
N VAL A 11 -12.37 2.45 6.82
CA VAL A 11 -13.28 1.80 5.88
C VAL A 11 -14.19 2.85 5.28
N LEU A 12 -14.11 2.99 3.96
CA LEU A 12 -14.85 3.92 3.14
C LEU A 12 -16.16 3.27 2.66
N HIS A 13 -17.28 4.00 2.69
CA HIS A 13 -18.59 3.47 2.31
C HIS A 13 -19.17 4.23 1.12
N LEU A 14 -19.59 3.47 0.09
CA LEU A 14 -20.05 3.99 -1.18
C LEU A 14 -21.38 4.74 -1.08
N PHE A 15 -22.35 4.18 -0.36
CA PHE A 15 -23.72 4.71 -0.35
C PHE A 15 -24.04 5.57 0.86
N SER A 16 -23.38 5.37 2.00
CA SER A 16 -23.52 6.32 3.12
C SER A 16 -22.58 7.53 2.99
N ASN A 17 -21.66 7.54 2.02
CA ASN A 17 -20.74 8.65 1.75
C ASN A 17 -19.96 9.08 2.99
N ASP A 18 -19.35 8.10 3.65
CA ASP A 18 -18.60 8.33 4.88
C ASP A 18 -17.45 7.32 5.07
N ILE A 19 -16.64 7.59 6.09
CA ILE A 19 -15.51 6.77 6.52
C ILE A 19 -15.74 6.36 7.96
N THR A 20 -15.63 5.08 8.26
CA THR A 20 -15.51 4.59 9.65
C THR A 20 -14.03 4.41 9.99
N THR A 21 -13.65 4.96 11.14
CA THR A 21 -12.32 4.77 11.72
C THR A 21 -12.35 3.66 12.76
N PHE A 22 -11.38 2.77 12.73
CA PHE A 22 -11.17 1.71 13.70
C PHE A 22 -9.81 1.87 14.36
N THR A 23 -9.70 1.46 15.63
CA THR A 23 -8.42 1.16 16.26
C THR A 23 -8.17 -0.34 16.21
N LEU A 24 -6.92 -0.74 15.98
CA LEU A 24 -6.49 -2.12 15.88
C LEU A 24 -5.86 -2.58 17.20
N ALA A 25 -6.32 -3.69 17.74
CA ALA A 25 -5.63 -4.37 18.83
C ALA A 25 -4.36 -5.09 18.29
N PRO A 26 -3.38 -5.46 19.14
CA PRO A 26 -2.23 -6.28 18.74
C PRO A 26 -2.59 -7.64 18.10
N SER A 27 -3.81 -8.12 18.34
CA SER A 27 -4.38 -9.32 17.71
C SER A 27 -4.95 -9.06 16.31
N GLY A 28 -4.80 -7.86 15.77
CA GLY A 28 -5.42 -7.42 14.51
C GLY A 28 -6.89 -7.06 14.61
N ARG A 29 -7.55 -7.27 15.77
CA ARG A 29 -8.99 -7.03 15.91
C ARG A 29 -9.31 -5.54 15.80
N PRO A 30 -10.17 -5.13 14.83
CA PRO A 30 -10.62 -3.76 14.73
C PRO A 30 -11.75 -3.46 15.73
N THR A 31 -11.77 -2.23 16.24
CA THR A 31 -12.83 -1.68 17.09
C THR A 31 -13.16 -0.27 16.60
N PRO A 32 -14.41 0.05 16.23
CA PRO A 32 -14.75 1.38 15.73
C PRO A 32 -14.52 2.45 16.80
N ILE A 33 -14.06 3.64 16.37
CA ILE A 33 -13.79 4.79 17.23
C ILE A 33 -14.39 6.07 16.62
N GLY A 34 -14.88 6.95 17.47
CA GLY A 34 -15.42 8.25 17.07
C GLY A 34 -16.66 8.16 16.17
N ASP A 35 -17.03 9.30 15.62
CA ASP A 35 -18.11 9.41 14.64
C ASP A 35 -17.58 9.13 13.23
N ARG A 36 -18.47 8.74 12.32
CA ARG A 36 -18.13 8.57 10.91
C ARG A 36 -17.81 9.90 10.25
N MET A 37 -16.75 9.94 9.45
CA MET A 37 -16.32 11.14 8.74
C MET A 37 -17.00 11.23 7.38
N ALA A 38 -17.67 12.34 7.10
CA ALA A 38 -18.31 12.57 5.81
C ALA A 38 -17.29 12.69 4.66
N THR A 39 -17.70 12.24 3.48
CA THR A 39 -16.99 12.40 2.19
C THR A 39 -17.87 13.17 1.20
N GLY A 40 -17.41 13.33 -0.04
CA GLY A 40 -18.31 13.62 -1.16
C GLY A 40 -19.10 12.36 -1.57
N THR A 41 -19.88 12.45 -2.64
CA THR A 41 -20.77 11.37 -3.09
C THR A 41 -20.04 10.27 -3.85
N MET A 42 -20.45 9.03 -3.61
CA MET A 42 -19.86 7.83 -4.23
C MET A 42 -18.34 7.75 -4.08
N PRO A 43 -17.81 7.83 -2.84
CA PRO A 43 -16.37 7.83 -2.62
C PRO A 43 -15.75 6.49 -2.99
N ARG A 44 -14.51 6.54 -3.54
CA ARG A 44 -13.74 5.36 -3.94
C ARG A 44 -12.25 5.60 -3.72
N GLY A 45 -11.55 4.56 -3.28
CA GLY A 45 -10.13 4.64 -2.98
C GLY A 45 -9.79 5.57 -1.81
N PHE A 46 -8.83 5.16 -1.00
CA PHE A 46 -8.38 5.94 0.15
C PHE A 46 -6.86 5.82 0.28
N VAL A 47 -6.17 6.96 0.17
CA VAL A 47 -4.69 6.99 0.18
C VAL A 47 -4.15 7.97 1.21
N PHE A 48 -2.93 7.70 1.69
CA PHE A 48 -2.24 8.52 2.70
C PHE A 48 -0.98 9.16 2.14
N THR A 49 -0.68 10.38 2.61
CA THR A 49 0.68 10.93 2.46
C THR A 49 1.70 10.01 3.15
N PRO A 50 2.97 10.00 2.68
CA PRO A 50 4.00 9.16 3.30
C PRO A 50 4.16 9.36 4.81
N ASP A 51 3.98 10.57 5.31
CA ASP A 51 4.04 10.88 6.74
C ASP A 51 2.78 10.43 7.53
N GLY A 52 1.78 9.86 6.86
CA GLY A 52 0.53 9.40 7.45
C GLY A 52 -0.34 10.50 8.06
N ARG A 53 -0.01 11.78 7.84
CA ARG A 53 -0.71 12.91 8.48
C ARG A 53 -1.88 13.44 7.67
N ARG A 54 -2.00 13.02 6.41
CA ARG A 54 -3.09 13.40 5.51
C ARG A 54 -3.61 12.19 4.76
N ALA A 55 -4.88 12.24 4.45
CA ALA A 55 -5.55 11.21 3.68
C ALA A 55 -6.47 11.84 2.63
N TYR A 56 -6.70 11.11 1.53
CA TYR A 56 -7.48 11.57 0.39
C TYR A 56 -8.39 10.46 -0.12
N THR A 57 -9.61 10.84 -0.54
CA THR A 57 -10.53 9.95 -1.25
C THR A 57 -11.09 10.61 -2.49
N ALA A 58 -11.23 9.85 -3.57
CA ALA A 58 -11.87 10.29 -4.79
C ALA A 58 -13.40 10.14 -4.66
N ASN A 59 -14.17 11.18 -4.96
CA ASN A 59 -15.62 11.21 -4.92
C ASN A 59 -16.18 11.11 -6.33
N GLY A 60 -16.52 9.88 -6.77
CA GLY A 60 -16.93 9.61 -8.14
C GLY A 60 -18.19 10.35 -8.58
N GLY A 61 -19.14 10.53 -7.66
CA GLY A 61 -20.39 11.22 -7.95
C GLY A 61 -20.28 12.74 -8.06
N ASP A 62 -19.32 13.35 -7.35
CA ASP A 62 -19.13 14.81 -7.34
C ASP A 62 -18.00 15.28 -8.25
N GLY A 63 -17.16 14.38 -8.75
CA GLY A 63 -15.96 14.75 -9.53
C GLY A 63 -14.88 15.45 -8.69
N THR A 64 -14.77 15.12 -7.40
CA THR A 64 -13.89 15.82 -6.46
C THR A 64 -12.98 14.86 -5.68
N ILE A 65 -12.02 15.43 -4.93
CA ILE A 65 -11.23 14.76 -3.91
C ILE A 65 -11.51 15.40 -2.56
N SER A 66 -11.92 14.62 -1.57
CA SER A 66 -11.94 15.03 -0.18
C SER A 66 -10.56 14.82 0.45
N ALA A 67 -10.08 15.83 1.20
CA ALA A 67 -8.82 15.83 1.91
C ALA A 67 -9.05 15.86 3.43
N TYR A 68 -8.22 15.14 4.18
CA TYR A 68 -8.31 15.06 5.64
C TYR A 68 -6.94 15.20 6.29
N THR A 69 -6.90 15.81 7.47
CA THR A 69 -5.81 15.62 8.41
C THR A 69 -6.08 14.37 9.25
N VAL A 70 -5.01 13.65 9.57
CA VAL A 70 -5.04 12.44 10.41
C VAL A 70 -4.39 12.80 11.75
N GLY A 71 -5.19 12.81 12.81
CA GLY A 71 -4.73 13.07 14.18
C GLY A 71 -3.78 11.99 14.69
N GLU A 72 -3.10 12.27 15.79
CA GLU A 72 -2.23 11.27 16.44
C GLU A 72 -3.01 10.12 17.06
N ASP A 73 -4.27 10.34 17.35
CA ASP A 73 -5.25 9.35 17.79
C ASP A 73 -5.91 8.58 16.62
N GLY A 74 -5.56 8.90 15.37
CA GLY A 74 -6.16 8.35 14.17
C GLY A 74 -7.46 9.03 13.73
N ALA A 75 -7.97 10.02 14.47
CA ALA A 75 -9.19 10.74 14.07
C ALA A 75 -8.96 11.55 12.79
N LEU A 76 -9.97 11.54 11.90
CA LEU A 76 -9.98 12.36 10.70
C LEU A 76 -10.61 13.72 10.97
N SER A 77 -10.05 14.77 10.35
CA SER A 77 -10.67 16.09 10.29
C SER A 77 -10.62 16.63 8.86
N PRO A 78 -11.71 17.20 8.32
CA PRO A 78 -11.71 17.73 6.96
C PRO A 78 -10.63 18.80 6.77
N LEU A 79 -9.97 18.78 5.62
CA LEU A 79 -8.96 19.77 5.22
C LEU A 79 -9.52 20.61 4.06
N GLY A 80 -10.34 21.59 4.40
CA GLY A 80 -11.03 22.44 3.42
C GLY A 80 -12.22 21.76 2.73
N GLU A 81 -12.72 22.43 1.69
CA GLU A 81 -13.74 21.89 0.80
C GLU A 81 -13.14 20.87 -0.18
N PRO A 82 -13.91 19.87 -0.67
CA PRO A 82 -13.43 18.94 -1.66
C PRO A 82 -12.91 19.63 -2.94
N ALA A 83 -11.71 19.26 -3.38
CA ALA A 83 -11.06 19.83 -4.55
C ALA A 83 -11.59 19.20 -5.85
N ALA A 84 -11.87 19.99 -6.89
CA ALA A 84 -12.28 19.50 -8.19
C ALA A 84 -11.14 18.75 -8.90
N VAL A 85 -11.49 17.66 -9.62
CA VAL A 85 -10.53 16.82 -10.37
C VAL A 85 -10.38 17.29 -11.82
N GLU A 86 -11.32 18.06 -12.34
CA GLU A 86 -11.49 18.47 -13.75
C GLU A 86 -11.75 17.29 -14.71
N GLY A 87 -11.72 16.03 -14.24
CA GLY A 87 -12.18 14.83 -14.91
C GLY A 87 -13.49 14.32 -14.32
N GLU A 88 -14.30 13.59 -15.08
CA GLU A 88 -15.59 13.07 -14.63
C GLU A 88 -15.46 11.65 -14.07
N GLY A 89 -16.08 11.41 -12.93
CA GLY A 89 -16.16 10.10 -12.27
C GLY A 89 -14.80 9.58 -11.80
N PRO A 90 -14.02 10.30 -10.95
CA PRO A 90 -12.79 9.77 -10.39
C PRO A 90 -13.07 8.48 -9.62
N PHE A 91 -12.40 7.39 -10.00
CA PHE A 91 -12.64 6.04 -9.50
C PHE A 91 -11.45 5.52 -8.69
N GLY A 92 -10.29 5.31 -9.33
CA GLY A 92 -9.06 4.94 -8.65
C GLY A 92 -8.25 6.17 -8.27
N ILE A 93 -7.56 6.12 -7.13
CA ILE A 93 -6.67 7.17 -6.65
C ILE A 93 -5.34 6.58 -6.19
N ALA A 94 -4.24 7.26 -6.48
CA ALA A 94 -2.91 6.97 -5.96
C ALA A 94 -2.20 8.26 -5.57
N ILE A 95 -1.33 8.20 -4.57
CA ILE A 95 -0.41 9.28 -4.23
C ILE A 95 1.00 8.92 -4.68
N ALA A 96 1.74 9.87 -5.25
CA ALA A 96 3.14 9.66 -5.59
C ALA A 96 3.98 9.28 -4.35
N PRO A 97 5.07 8.49 -4.51
CA PRO A 97 5.91 8.07 -3.38
C PRO A 97 6.50 9.22 -2.55
N ASP A 98 6.62 10.42 -3.12
CA ASP A 98 7.09 11.62 -2.43
C ASP A 98 5.98 12.40 -1.72
N GLY A 99 4.71 11.95 -1.87
CA GLY A 99 3.53 12.56 -1.24
C GLY A 99 3.08 13.89 -1.83
N LYS A 100 3.63 14.30 -2.98
CA LYS A 100 3.39 15.64 -3.54
C LYS A 100 2.41 15.69 -4.69
N THR A 101 1.98 14.54 -5.19
CA THR A 101 1.06 14.47 -6.32
C THR A 101 0.06 13.34 -6.12
N LEU A 102 -1.21 13.62 -6.35
CA LEU A 102 -2.28 12.64 -6.48
C LEU A 102 -2.54 12.38 -7.97
N TYR A 103 -2.89 11.15 -8.28
CA TYR A 103 -3.33 10.72 -9.60
C TYR A 103 -4.70 10.08 -9.49
N THR A 104 -5.63 10.42 -10.39
CA THR A 104 -6.95 9.80 -10.44
C THR A 104 -7.24 9.23 -11.82
N ALA A 105 -7.81 8.02 -11.85
CA ALA A 105 -8.42 7.45 -13.04
C ALA A 105 -9.88 7.90 -13.09
N ASN A 106 -10.25 8.67 -14.13
CA ASN A 106 -11.57 9.27 -14.26
C ASN A 106 -12.42 8.41 -15.20
N LEU A 107 -13.27 7.58 -14.60
CA LEU A 107 -14.01 6.51 -15.28
C LEU A 107 -14.88 7.03 -16.41
N ASP A 108 -15.66 8.08 -16.14
CA ASP A 108 -16.72 8.55 -17.04
C ASP A 108 -16.14 9.38 -18.20
N SER A 109 -15.11 10.19 -17.95
CA SER A 109 -14.44 10.98 -18.98
C SER A 109 -13.37 10.21 -19.77
N GLY A 110 -12.95 9.01 -19.32
CA GLY A 110 -11.88 8.22 -19.97
C GLY A 110 -10.50 8.86 -19.86
N THR A 111 -10.26 9.64 -18.80
CA THR A 111 -9.04 10.43 -18.60
C THR A 111 -8.28 10.03 -17.33
N VAL A 112 -7.08 10.55 -17.20
CA VAL A 112 -6.29 10.53 -15.94
C VAL A 112 -5.94 11.97 -15.57
N SER A 113 -6.11 12.34 -14.31
CA SER A 113 -5.73 13.65 -13.76
C SER A 113 -4.53 13.52 -12.83
N ALA A 114 -3.74 14.60 -12.76
CA ALA A 114 -2.71 14.80 -11.75
C ALA A 114 -3.04 16.05 -10.94
N LEU A 115 -2.89 15.96 -9.60
CA LEU A 115 -3.14 17.08 -8.70
C LEU A 115 -1.93 17.24 -7.77
N SER A 116 -1.43 18.47 -7.62
CA SER A 116 -0.37 18.77 -6.66
C SER A 116 -0.92 18.79 -5.23
N VAL A 117 -0.10 18.33 -4.29
CA VAL A 117 -0.38 18.45 -2.85
C VAL A 117 0.60 19.44 -2.26
N GLY A 118 0.13 20.65 -2.01
CA GLY A 118 0.90 21.72 -1.40
C GLY A 118 1.17 21.54 0.10
N ALA A 119 1.82 22.51 0.70
CA ALA A 119 2.11 22.49 2.14
C ALA A 119 0.83 22.52 3.00
N ASP A 120 -0.24 23.13 2.51
CA ASP A 120 -1.57 23.13 3.12
C ASP A 120 -2.28 21.77 3.00
N GLY A 121 -1.88 20.92 2.03
CA GLY A 121 -2.45 19.61 1.77
C GLY A 121 -3.73 19.63 0.93
N ILE A 122 -4.12 20.76 0.40
CA ILE A 122 -5.27 20.86 -0.49
C ILE A 122 -4.82 20.48 -1.91
N PRO A 123 -5.49 19.51 -2.57
CA PRO A 123 -5.13 19.13 -3.93
C PRO A 123 -5.47 20.24 -4.95
N GLU A 124 -4.52 20.53 -5.86
CA GLU A 124 -4.73 21.46 -6.97
C GLU A 124 -4.40 20.79 -8.31
N PRO A 125 -5.24 20.90 -9.36
CA PRO A 125 -4.99 20.31 -10.66
C PRO A 125 -3.64 20.73 -11.28
N ILE A 126 -2.94 19.76 -11.91
CA ILE A 126 -1.71 19.99 -12.69
C ILE A 126 -2.03 19.84 -14.17
N GLY A 127 -2.45 20.92 -14.81
CA GLY A 127 -2.86 20.92 -16.22
C GLY A 127 -4.15 20.16 -16.46
N GLU A 128 -4.56 20.07 -17.73
CA GLU A 128 -5.78 19.38 -18.14
C GLU A 128 -5.70 17.86 -17.98
N PRO A 129 -6.83 17.18 -17.72
CA PRO A 129 -6.91 15.71 -17.71
C PRO A 129 -6.45 15.13 -19.04
N LEU A 130 -5.64 14.07 -19.02
CA LEU A 130 -5.12 13.45 -20.22
C LEU A 130 -5.96 12.24 -20.64
N PRO A 131 -6.32 12.11 -21.94
CA PRO A 131 -7.00 10.92 -22.44
C PRO A 131 -6.14 9.66 -22.22
N THR A 132 -6.74 8.61 -21.68
CA THR A 132 -6.06 7.32 -21.52
C THR A 132 -6.08 6.49 -22.80
N GLY A 133 -6.90 6.90 -23.77
CA GLY A 133 -7.00 6.25 -25.09
C GLY A 133 -7.77 4.93 -25.06
N ALA A 134 -8.50 4.66 -23.99
CA ALA A 134 -9.51 3.62 -23.87
C ALA A 134 -10.58 4.09 -22.86
N PRO A 135 -11.83 3.62 -22.99
CA PRO A 135 -12.88 3.98 -22.04
C PRO A 135 -12.68 3.31 -20.67
N GLU A 136 -13.28 3.90 -19.67
CA GLU A 136 -13.40 3.34 -18.33
C GLU A 136 -12.06 2.97 -17.66
N PRO A 137 -11.15 3.97 -17.48
CA PRO A 137 -10.01 3.77 -16.61
C PRO A 137 -10.49 3.57 -15.17
N ARG A 138 -9.99 2.54 -14.51
CA ARG A 138 -10.47 2.14 -13.18
C ARG A 138 -9.42 2.27 -12.09
N THR A 139 -8.26 1.67 -12.28
CA THR A 139 -7.21 1.76 -11.28
C THR A 139 -6.05 2.61 -11.77
N VAL A 140 -5.41 3.26 -10.84
CA VAL A 140 -4.17 3.98 -11.03
C VAL A 140 -3.14 3.49 -10.02
N SER A 141 -1.94 3.14 -10.51
CA SER A 141 -0.81 2.76 -9.68
C SER A 141 0.41 3.55 -10.10
N ALA A 142 1.12 4.18 -9.15
CA ALA A 142 2.39 4.83 -9.42
C ALA A 142 3.57 3.88 -9.15
N SER A 143 4.65 4.00 -9.91
CA SER A 143 5.88 3.25 -9.64
C SER A 143 6.55 3.76 -8.36
N ALA A 144 7.23 2.85 -7.62
CA ALA A 144 7.91 3.20 -6.37
C ALA A 144 9.04 4.24 -6.54
N ASP A 145 9.57 4.40 -7.75
CA ASP A 145 10.55 5.45 -8.10
C ASP A 145 9.89 6.77 -8.58
N GLY A 146 8.56 6.82 -8.60
CA GLY A 146 7.77 8.00 -8.96
C GLY A 146 7.86 8.42 -10.43
N ARG A 147 8.41 7.58 -11.33
CA ARG A 147 8.62 7.95 -12.75
C ARG A 147 7.48 7.59 -13.69
N PHE A 148 6.64 6.64 -13.30
CA PHE A 148 5.58 6.10 -14.14
C PHE A 148 4.27 5.95 -13.37
N VAL A 149 3.17 6.08 -14.11
CA VAL A 149 1.81 5.81 -13.65
C VAL A 149 1.18 4.79 -14.62
N TYR A 150 0.61 3.74 -14.06
CA TYR A 150 -0.05 2.64 -14.75
C TYR A 150 -1.56 2.76 -14.57
N ILE A 151 -2.31 2.74 -15.67
CA ILE A 151 -3.77 2.84 -15.69
C ILE A 151 -4.34 1.59 -16.32
N SER A 152 -5.15 0.82 -15.58
CA SER A 152 -5.93 -0.26 -16.17
C SER A 152 -7.32 0.22 -16.60
N HIS A 153 -7.88 -0.44 -17.60
CA HIS A 153 -9.18 -0.14 -18.17
C HIS A 153 -10.06 -1.36 -18.10
N GLY A 154 -11.33 -1.15 -18.02
CA GLY A 154 -12.28 -2.18 -18.36
C GLY A 154 -13.60 -2.16 -17.63
N ARG A 155 -14.64 -2.38 -18.40
CA ARG A 155 -15.93 -2.82 -17.91
C ARG A 155 -15.91 -4.36 -17.81
N PRO A 156 -16.44 -4.98 -16.77
CA PRO A 156 -16.53 -6.44 -16.66
C PRO A 156 -17.57 -7.00 -17.63
N THR A 157 -17.33 -6.82 -18.94
CA THR A 157 -18.14 -7.39 -20.01
C THR A 157 -17.35 -8.51 -20.66
N THR A 158 -17.90 -9.72 -20.61
CA THR A 158 -17.27 -10.91 -21.21
C THR A 158 -16.93 -10.69 -22.70
N GLY A 159 -15.71 -11.09 -23.09
CA GLY A 159 -15.28 -11.11 -24.49
C GLY A 159 -14.54 -9.88 -25.01
N ARG A 160 -14.31 -8.85 -24.20
CA ARG A 160 -13.48 -7.69 -24.56
C ARG A 160 -12.10 -7.80 -23.90
N GLU A 161 -11.05 -7.55 -24.67
CA GLU A 161 -9.71 -7.35 -24.13
C GLU A 161 -9.46 -5.89 -23.74
N ASP A 162 -9.32 -5.66 -22.44
CA ASP A 162 -8.95 -4.36 -21.92
C ASP A 162 -7.43 -4.22 -21.78
N LYS A 163 -6.96 -2.99 -21.65
CA LYS A 163 -5.53 -2.68 -21.69
C LYS A 163 -5.09 -1.93 -20.44
N MET A 164 -3.82 -2.11 -20.10
CA MET A 164 -3.10 -1.22 -19.22
C MET A 164 -2.23 -0.29 -20.07
N VAL A 165 -2.24 0.99 -19.73
CA VAL A 165 -1.44 2.05 -20.35
C VAL A 165 -0.48 2.66 -19.34
N VAL A 166 0.61 3.23 -19.85
CA VAL A 166 1.68 3.80 -19.02
C VAL A 166 1.84 5.27 -19.36
N PHE A 167 1.85 6.11 -18.32
CA PHE A 167 2.21 7.52 -18.41
C PHE A 167 3.57 7.74 -17.73
N ALA A 168 4.38 8.63 -18.28
CA ALA A 168 5.59 9.11 -17.62
C ALA A 168 5.25 10.32 -16.75
N VAL A 169 5.86 10.39 -15.56
CA VAL A 169 5.75 11.53 -14.65
C VAL A 169 6.80 12.56 -15.01
N ARG A 170 6.39 13.82 -15.18
CA ARG A 170 7.26 14.97 -15.42
C ARG A 170 7.77 15.55 -14.10
N PRO A 171 8.88 16.30 -14.09
CA PRO A 171 9.19 17.16 -12.96
C PRO A 171 8.00 18.03 -12.59
N GLY A 172 7.64 18.04 -11.29
CA GLY A 172 6.43 18.73 -10.81
C GLY A 172 5.16 17.87 -10.80
N GLY A 173 5.25 16.55 -11.11
CA GLY A 173 4.16 15.58 -10.92
C GLY A 173 3.21 15.46 -12.10
N GLY A 174 3.23 16.37 -13.07
CA GLY A 174 2.37 16.29 -14.27
C GLY A 174 2.64 15.05 -15.11
N LEU A 175 1.62 14.57 -15.81
CA LEU A 175 1.71 13.36 -16.62
C LEU A 175 2.07 13.65 -18.09
N LYS A 176 2.66 12.65 -18.75
CA LYS A 176 2.92 12.64 -20.20
C LYS A 176 2.59 11.25 -20.75
N PRO A 177 1.81 11.14 -21.84
CA PRO A 177 1.66 9.88 -22.55
C PRO A 177 3.01 9.30 -22.99
N THR A 178 3.13 7.99 -23.00
CA THR A 178 4.31 7.26 -23.49
C THR A 178 3.98 6.54 -24.78
N ASP A 179 5.05 6.21 -25.56
CA ASP A 179 4.94 5.32 -26.73
C ASP A 179 5.12 3.84 -26.34
N LEU A 180 5.09 3.52 -25.03
CA LEU A 180 5.24 2.14 -24.56
C LEU A 180 4.04 1.29 -25.01
N PRO A 181 4.29 -0.01 -25.33
CA PRO A 181 3.22 -0.91 -25.72
C PRO A 181 2.15 -1.05 -24.63
N ARG A 182 0.90 -0.93 -25.00
CA ARG A 182 -0.25 -1.26 -24.14
C ARG A 182 -0.32 -2.78 -23.99
N VAL A 183 -0.45 -3.26 -22.75
CA VAL A 183 -0.54 -4.71 -22.47
C VAL A 183 -1.98 -5.11 -22.18
N SER A 184 -2.37 -6.31 -22.63
CA SER A 184 -3.70 -6.85 -22.33
C SER A 184 -3.79 -7.30 -20.88
N VAL A 185 -4.84 -6.86 -20.20
CA VAL A 185 -5.21 -7.25 -18.83
C VAL A 185 -6.47 -8.15 -18.78
N GLY A 186 -6.85 -8.71 -19.92
CA GLY A 186 -8.07 -9.51 -20.04
C GLY A 186 -9.31 -8.65 -20.13
N SER A 187 -10.43 -9.13 -19.62
CA SER A 187 -11.71 -8.42 -19.60
C SER A 187 -11.96 -7.82 -18.21
N GLY A 188 -12.13 -6.50 -18.14
CA GLY A 188 -12.42 -5.80 -16.89
C GLY A 188 -11.23 -5.68 -15.96
N GLY A 189 -10.11 -5.07 -16.40
CA GLY A 189 -8.97 -4.75 -15.54
C GLY A 189 -9.39 -3.80 -14.42
N ASN A 190 -9.50 -4.31 -13.19
CA ASN A 190 -9.95 -3.59 -12.00
C ASN A 190 -8.76 -3.33 -11.05
N GLY A 191 -8.79 -3.74 -9.78
CA GLY A 191 -7.72 -3.48 -8.82
C GLY A 191 -6.32 -3.85 -9.31
N SER A 192 -5.33 -3.07 -8.95
CA SER A 192 -3.93 -3.37 -9.25
C SER A 192 -3.01 -3.01 -8.09
N ASP A 193 -1.96 -3.81 -7.88
CA ASP A 193 -0.95 -3.55 -6.86
C ASP A 193 0.45 -3.92 -7.35
N ILE A 194 1.48 -3.26 -6.82
CA ILE A 194 2.88 -3.42 -7.23
C ILE A 194 3.64 -4.10 -6.08
N THR A 195 4.56 -5.00 -6.40
CA THR A 195 5.44 -5.56 -5.36
C THR A 195 6.31 -4.48 -4.71
N PRO A 196 6.63 -4.58 -3.40
CA PRO A 196 7.44 -3.59 -2.68
C PRO A 196 8.81 -3.29 -3.30
N ASP A 197 9.38 -4.24 -4.04
CA ASP A 197 10.62 -4.07 -4.78
C ASP A 197 10.44 -3.39 -6.16
N GLY A 198 9.20 -3.02 -6.51
CA GLY A 198 8.84 -2.33 -7.75
C GLY A 198 8.96 -3.17 -9.02
N ARG A 199 9.17 -4.50 -8.92
CA ARG A 199 9.46 -5.34 -10.08
C ARG A 199 8.27 -5.92 -10.79
N PHE A 200 7.15 -6.08 -10.11
CA PHE A 200 5.95 -6.72 -10.65
C PHE A 200 4.69 -5.93 -10.32
N ILE A 201 3.74 -5.92 -11.25
CA ILE A 201 2.38 -5.41 -11.06
C ILE A 201 1.38 -6.52 -11.33
N TYR A 202 0.39 -6.65 -10.47
CA TYR A 202 -0.70 -7.60 -10.57
C TYR A 202 -2.01 -6.84 -10.77
N VAL A 203 -2.87 -7.36 -11.65
CA VAL A 203 -4.15 -6.73 -11.98
C VAL A 203 -5.26 -7.75 -11.90
N ALA A 204 -6.28 -7.49 -11.09
CA ALA A 204 -7.50 -8.27 -11.09
C ALA A 204 -8.26 -8.04 -12.40
N SER A 205 -8.68 -9.11 -13.06
CA SER A 205 -9.42 -9.07 -14.31
C SER A 205 -10.79 -9.69 -14.10
N THR A 206 -11.77 -8.84 -13.80
CA THR A 206 -13.09 -9.22 -13.30
C THR A 206 -13.83 -10.16 -14.25
N GLY A 207 -13.87 -9.85 -15.54
CA GLY A 207 -14.54 -10.68 -16.54
C GLY A 207 -13.69 -11.85 -17.07
N SER A 208 -12.46 -12.02 -16.59
CA SER A 208 -11.58 -13.15 -16.94
C SER A 208 -11.38 -14.15 -15.79
N ASP A 209 -11.94 -13.90 -14.62
CA ASP A 209 -11.76 -14.70 -13.40
C ASP A 209 -10.29 -14.99 -13.08
N ALA A 210 -9.43 -13.97 -13.22
CA ALA A 210 -7.99 -14.15 -13.14
C ALA A 210 -7.23 -12.90 -12.71
N VAL A 211 -6.00 -13.09 -12.23
CA VAL A 211 -5.00 -12.05 -12.06
C VAL A 211 -4.02 -12.08 -13.22
N TYR A 212 -3.83 -10.94 -13.87
CA TYR A 212 -2.78 -10.72 -14.85
C TYR A 212 -1.54 -10.16 -14.16
N ALA A 213 -0.39 -10.76 -14.42
CA ALA A 213 0.88 -10.40 -13.81
C ALA A 213 1.88 -9.92 -14.85
N PHE A 214 2.54 -8.80 -14.56
CA PHE A 214 3.54 -8.20 -15.44
C PHE A 214 4.81 -7.86 -14.67
N ARG A 215 5.96 -8.04 -15.31
CA ARG A 215 7.24 -7.49 -14.88
C ARG A 215 7.33 -6.04 -15.34
N ILE A 216 7.75 -5.17 -14.44
CA ILE A 216 8.04 -3.76 -14.69
C ILE A 216 9.53 -3.64 -15.03
N ALA A 217 9.86 -3.08 -16.18
CA ALA A 217 11.23 -2.76 -16.55
C ALA A 217 11.63 -1.34 -16.09
N ARG A 218 12.91 -1.03 -16.13
CA ARG A 218 13.43 0.29 -15.71
C ARG A 218 12.91 1.47 -16.54
N ASP A 219 12.51 1.24 -17.77
CA ASP A 219 11.91 2.23 -18.66
C ASP A 219 10.38 2.35 -18.51
N GLY A 220 9.80 1.63 -17.55
CA GLY A 220 8.36 1.59 -17.27
C GLY A 220 7.60 0.59 -18.13
N SER A 221 8.24 -0.05 -19.11
CA SER A 221 7.57 -1.04 -19.97
C SER A 221 7.16 -2.29 -19.19
N LEU A 222 6.07 -2.92 -19.66
CA LEU A 222 5.48 -4.09 -19.02
C LEU A 222 5.67 -5.32 -19.91
N SER A 223 6.08 -6.43 -19.31
CA SER A 223 6.15 -7.74 -19.95
C SER A 223 5.42 -8.78 -19.13
N ARG A 224 4.60 -9.62 -19.79
CA ARG A 224 3.80 -10.64 -19.09
C ARG A 224 4.69 -11.64 -18.36
N VAL A 225 4.35 -11.93 -17.09
CA VAL A 225 5.00 -12.99 -16.30
C VAL A 225 4.60 -14.35 -16.87
N GLN A 226 5.53 -15.30 -16.87
CA GLN A 226 5.28 -16.66 -17.32
C GLN A 226 4.15 -17.31 -16.50
N GLY A 227 3.21 -17.95 -17.19
CA GLY A 227 2.04 -18.57 -16.57
C GLY A 227 0.86 -17.62 -16.33
N SER A 228 1.04 -16.30 -16.49
CA SER A 228 -0.08 -15.34 -16.41
C SER A 228 -1.03 -15.52 -17.63
N PRO A 229 -2.37 -15.47 -17.44
CA PRO A 229 -3.08 -15.11 -16.20
C PRO A 229 -3.22 -16.27 -15.21
N PHE A 230 -3.34 -15.95 -13.92
CA PHE A 230 -3.54 -16.91 -12.84
C PHE A 230 -5.00 -16.89 -12.38
N ARG A 231 -5.64 -18.06 -12.32
CA ARG A 231 -7.06 -18.18 -11.95
C ARG A 231 -7.33 -17.77 -10.51
N THR A 232 -8.47 -17.08 -10.31
CA THR A 232 -9.01 -16.69 -9.01
C THR A 232 -10.40 -17.31 -8.78
N ALA A 233 -11.07 -16.92 -7.70
CA ALA A 233 -12.53 -17.00 -7.62
C ALA A 233 -13.18 -16.08 -8.66
N VAL A 234 -14.49 -16.21 -8.87
CA VAL A 234 -15.25 -15.50 -9.92
C VAL A 234 -15.30 -14.00 -9.64
N PHE A 235 -15.18 -13.19 -10.69
CA PHE A 235 -15.24 -11.72 -10.62
C PHE A 235 -14.21 -11.09 -9.65
N PRO A 236 -12.90 -11.33 -9.80
CA PRO A 236 -11.89 -10.66 -8.96
C PRO A 236 -11.96 -9.14 -9.14
N GLU A 237 -11.93 -8.40 -8.03
CA GLU A 237 -12.10 -6.94 -8.06
C GLU A 237 -10.88 -6.19 -7.54
N ASP A 238 -10.36 -6.54 -6.38
CA ASP A 238 -9.22 -5.86 -5.79
C ASP A 238 -8.09 -6.82 -5.42
N VAL A 239 -6.88 -6.30 -5.36
CA VAL A 239 -5.67 -7.06 -5.05
C VAL A 239 -4.81 -6.32 -4.03
N ALA A 240 -4.17 -7.07 -3.14
CA ALA A 240 -3.20 -6.52 -2.20
C ALA A 240 -1.96 -7.42 -2.07
N VAL A 241 -0.78 -6.83 -2.23
CA VAL A 241 0.52 -7.46 -1.98
C VAL A 241 0.92 -7.22 -0.53
N THR A 242 1.39 -8.26 0.16
CA THR A 242 1.92 -8.10 1.53
C THR A 242 3.18 -7.25 1.56
N PRO A 243 3.47 -6.52 2.67
CA PRO A 243 4.64 -5.64 2.79
C PRO A 243 5.99 -6.33 2.56
N ASP A 244 6.07 -7.63 2.80
CA ASP A 244 7.26 -8.46 2.52
C ASP A 244 7.37 -8.94 1.07
N GLY A 245 6.35 -8.64 0.23
CA GLY A 245 6.29 -9.01 -1.18
C GLY A 245 6.12 -10.50 -1.45
N ARG A 246 5.73 -11.30 -0.44
CA ARG A 246 5.67 -12.78 -0.58
C ARG A 246 4.30 -13.32 -0.93
N HIS A 247 3.24 -12.55 -0.65
CA HIS A 247 1.87 -13.01 -0.88
C HIS A 247 1.05 -11.94 -1.60
N LEU A 248 0.08 -12.40 -2.37
CA LEU A 248 -0.95 -11.60 -3.02
C LEU A 248 -2.30 -12.17 -2.61
N TYR A 249 -3.22 -11.30 -2.21
CA TYR A 249 -4.60 -11.66 -1.94
C TYR A 249 -5.54 -10.90 -2.87
N VAL A 250 -6.64 -11.54 -3.24
CA VAL A 250 -7.57 -11.04 -4.26
C VAL A 250 -8.99 -11.21 -3.74
N THR A 251 -9.76 -10.15 -3.74
CA THR A 251 -11.21 -10.19 -3.44
C THR A 251 -12.01 -10.50 -4.69
N SER A 252 -13.14 -11.19 -4.51
CA SER A 252 -14.05 -11.59 -5.57
C SER A 252 -15.50 -11.42 -5.11
N PRO A 253 -16.21 -10.35 -5.48
CA PRO A 253 -17.52 -10.02 -4.94
C PRO A 253 -18.65 -10.96 -5.32
N ASN A 254 -18.54 -11.78 -6.31
CA ASN A 254 -19.56 -12.75 -6.79
C ASN A 254 -21.02 -12.46 -6.36
N HIS A 255 -21.61 -11.45 -6.96
CA HIS A 255 -22.95 -10.95 -6.61
C HIS A 255 -24.11 -11.94 -6.87
N ASP A 256 -23.87 -13.02 -7.62
CA ASP A 256 -24.95 -13.93 -8.06
C ASP A 256 -25.24 -15.11 -7.13
N ASN A 257 -24.42 -15.32 -6.11
CA ASN A 257 -24.58 -16.43 -5.16
C ASN A 257 -24.04 -16.00 -3.79
N ALA A 258 -24.69 -16.42 -2.72
CA ALA A 258 -24.19 -16.31 -1.34
C ALA A 258 -22.91 -17.15 -1.12
N VAL A 259 -21.92 -17.02 -2.00
CA VAL A 259 -20.64 -17.70 -1.91
C VAL A 259 -19.71 -16.86 -1.06
N THR A 260 -19.41 -17.35 0.13
CA THR A 260 -18.55 -16.69 1.09
C THR A 260 -17.05 -17.00 0.90
N ARG A 261 -16.69 -17.95 0.00
CA ARG A 261 -15.28 -18.28 -0.31
C ARG A 261 -14.77 -17.42 -1.46
N ASN A 262 -14.47 -16.19 -1.18
CA ASN A 262 -14.22 -15.14 -2.17
C ASN A 262 -12.90 -14.35 -1.95
N VAL A 263 -11.98 -14.85 -1.10
CA VAL A 263 -10.63 -14.31 -0.99
C VAL A 263 -9.62 -15.33 -1.51
N THR A 264 -9.08 -15.09 -2.70
CA THR A 264 -8.05 -15.95 -3.29
C THR A 264 -6.67 -15.50 -2.81
N GLY A 265 -5.87 -16.44 -2.27
CA GLY A 265 -4.50 -16.20 -1.81
C GLY A 265 -3.47 -16.88 -2.71
N PHE A 266 -2.38 -16.15 -3.00
CA PHE A 266 -1.23 -16.65 -3.75
C PHE A 266 0.08 -16.36 -3.01
N SER A 267 1.05 -17.26 -3.16
CA SER A 267 2.46 -16.95 -2.90
C SER A 267 3.11 -16.39 -4.17
N ILE A 268 3.97 -15.37 -4.00
CA ILE A 268 4.70 -14.72 -5.09
C ILE A 268 6.10 -15.32 -5.20
N GLY A 269 6.44 -15.85 -6.37
CA GLY A 269 7.77 -16.34 -6.68
C GLY A 269 8.77 -15.22 -6.99
N PRO A 270 10.07 -15.47 -6.95
CA PRO A 270 11.11 -14.45 -7.22
C PRO A 270 11.10 -13.94 -8.67
N ASP A 271 10.41 -14.62 -9.56
CA ASP A 271 10.17 -14.28 -10.96
C ASP A 271 8.80 -13.63 -11.22
N GLY A 272 8.00 -13.42 -10.16
CA GLY A 272 6.67 -12.84 -10.20
C GLY A 272 5.54 -13.86 -10.47
N THR A 273 5.87 -15.15 -10.60
CA THR A 273 4.87 -16.19 -10.77
C THR A 273 4.04 -16.37 -9.51
N LEU A 274 2.75 -16.67 -9.69
CA LEU A 274 1.82 -16.92 -8.58
C LEU A 274 1.55 -18.41 -8.40
N ARG A 275 1.51 -18.84 -7.14
CA ARG A 275 1.08 -20.19 -6.75
C ARG A 275 0.00 -20.08 -5.69
N THR A 276 -1.12 -20.76 -5.90
CA THR A 276 -2.24 -20.76 -4.95
C THR A 276 -1.80 -21.22 -3.56
N VAL A 277 -2.17 -20.46 -2.55
CA VAL A 277 -1.93 -20.79 -1.14
C VAL A 277 -2.84 -21.96 -0.72
N PRO A 278 -2.37 -22.93 0.06
CA PRO A 278 -3.20 -24.03 0.56
C PRO A 278 -4.46 -23.52 1.28
N GLY A 279 -5.61 -24.11 0.98
CA GLY A 279 -6.90 -23.73 1.55
C GLY A 279 -7.61 -22.58 0.83
N SER A 280 -6.94 -21.89 -0.09
CA SER A 280 -7.55 -20.86 -0.94
C SER A 280 -8.58 -21.46 -1.92
N PRO A 281 -9.70 -20.75 -2.23
CA PRO A 281 -10.09 -19.46 -1.67
C PRO A 281 -10.62 -19.56 -0.24
N PHE A 282 -10.43 -18.49 0.53
CA PHE A 282 -10.85 -18.38 1.94
C PHE A 282 -12.23 -17.74 2.06
N GLU A 283 -12.92 -18.06 3.16
CA GLU A 283 -14.23 -17.48 3.46
C GLU A 283 -14.10 -16.01 3.93
N SER A 284 -15.11 -15.19 3.58
CA SER A 284 -15.29 -13.81 3.99
C SER A 284 -16.78 -13.51 4.19
N GLY A 285 -17.19 -12.26 4.21
CA GLY A 285 -18.60 -11.87 4.13
C GLY A 285 -19.13 -11.89 2.69
N GLU A 286 -20.31 -11.31 2.46
CA GLU A 286 -20.94 -11.27 1.15
C GLU A 286 -20.38 -10.13 0.29
N ALA A 287 -19.97 -10.45 -0.95
CA ALA A 287 -19.41 -9.54 -1.93
C ALA A 287 -18.15 -8.80 -1.43
N SER A 288 -17.05 -9.51 -1.27
CA SER A 288 -15.75 -8.93 -0.87
C SER A 288 -15.19 -8.00 -1.95
N VAL A 289 -14.92 -6.73 -1.60
CA VAL A 289 -14.54 -5.68 -2.57
C VAL A 289 -13.21 -5.00 -2.25
N GLY A 290 -13.00 -4.51 -1.03
CA GLY A 290 -11.77 -3.82 -0.64
C GLY A 290 -10.86 -4.72 0.19
N ILE A 291 -9.54 -4.55 0.07
CA ILE A 291 -8.56 -5.41 0.74
C ILE A 291 -7.30 -4.62 1.08
N THR A 292 -6.75 -4.81 2.28
CA THR A 292 -5.45 -4.26 2.68
C THR A 292 -4.76 -5.15 3.70
N PRO A 293 -3.45 -5.38 3.62
CA PRO A 293 -2.69 -5.99 4.71
C PRO A 293 -2.42 -4.97 5.82
N SER A 294 -2.17 -5.46 7.04
CA SER A 294 -1.54 -4.63 8.07
C SER A 294 -0.11 -4.25 7.68
N ARG A 295 0.42 -3.16 8.24
CA ARG A 295 1.77 -2.65 7.97
C ARG A 295 2.87 -3.67 8.27
N ASP A 296 2.68 -4.50 9.30
CA ASP A 296 3.58 -5.59 9.69
C ASP A 296 3.40 -6.88 8.88
N GLY A 297 2.39 -6.93 7.99
CA GLY A 297 2.06 -8.08 7.16
C GLY A 297 1.52 -9.29 7.93
N ARG A 298 1.09 -9.12 9.18
CA ARG A 298 0.55 -10.23 10.00
C ARG A 298 -0.94 -10.43 9.88
N HIS A 299 -1.66 -9.37 9.45
CA HIS A 299 -3.12 -9.38 9.33
C HIS A 299 -3.55 -8.96 7.93
N LEU A 300 -4.76 -9.40 7.54
CA LEU A 300 -5.43 -8.97 6.32
C LEU A 300 -6.83 -8.51 6.68
N TYR A 301 -7.24 -7.38 6.13
CA TYR A 301 -8.55 -6.77 6.29
C TYR A 301 -9.28 -6.78 4.97
N VAL A 302 -10.51 -7.28 4.96
CA VAL A 302 -11.36 -7.42 3.76
C VAL A 302 -12.72 -6.84 4.05
N SER A 303 -13.14 -5.84 3.28
CA SER A 303 -14.47 -5.26 3.38
C SER A 303 -15.44 -5.96 2.43
N ASN A 304 -16.67 -6.15 2.90
CA ASN A 304 -17.71 -6.89 2.20
C ASN A 304 -18.88 -5.95 1.90
N PHE A 305 -19.18 -5.79 0.61
CA PHE A 305 -20.08 -4.77 0.09
C PHE A 305 -21.55 -5.02 0.48
N GLU A 306 -22.03 -6.26 0.35
CA GLU A 306 -23.43 -6.61 0.59
C GLU A 306 -23.72 -6.91 2.07
N SER A 307 -22.79 -7.55 2.78
CA SER A 307 -22.95 -7.78 4.23
C SER A 307 -22.58 -6.57 5.09
N HIS A 308 -22.02 -5.49 4.51
CA HIS A 308 -21.64 -4.27 5.21
C HIS A 308 -20.72 -4.50 6.41
N ASP A 309 -19.81 -5.45 6.28
CA ASP A 309 -18.92 -5.86 7.35
C ASP A 309 -17.44 -5.90 6.91
N LEU A 310 -16.58 -6.13 7.89
CA LEU A 310 -15.12 -6.21 7.74
C LEU A 310 -14.64 -7.54 8.28
N ALA A 311 -14.12 -8.39 7.41
CA ALA A 311 -13.44 -9.62 7.77
C ALA A 311 -11.96 -9.36 8.08
N THR A 312 -11.45 -10.02 9.11
CA THR A 312 -10.06 -9.92 9.56
C THR A 312 -9.43 -11.30 9.69
N TYR A 313 -8.21 -11.44 9.19
CA TYR A 313 -7.47 -12.69 9.20
C TYR A 313 -6.07 -12.50 9.78
N ASN A 314 -5.54 -13.54 10.41
CA ASN A 314 -4.11 -13.72 10.59
C ASN A 314 -3.50 -14.30 9.31
N ILE A 315 -2.36 -13.76 8.88
CA ILE A 315 -1.57 -14.29 7.78
C ILE A 315 -0.51 -15.24 8.34
N GLY A 316 -0.66 -16.53 8.09
CA GLY A 316 0.31 -17.56 8.49
C GLY A 316 1.58 -17.56 7.63
N LYS A 317 2.62 -18.27 8.05
CA LYS A 317 3.93 -18.33 7.36
C LYS A 317 3.87 -18.75 5.89
N ALA A 318 2.88 -19.55 5.51
CA ALA A 318 2.67 -19.99 4.13
C ALA A 318 1.61 -19.17 3.40
N GLY A 319 1.20 -18.02 3.95
CA GLY A 319 0.14 -17.18 3.40
C GLY A 319 -1.27 -17.70 3.65
N VAL A 320 -1.43 -18.78 4.43
CA VAL A 320 -2.75 -19.30 4.78
C VAL A 320 -3.46 -18.32 5.68
N LEU A 321 -4.70 -17.96 5.34
CA LEU A 321 -5.52 -17.08 6.14
C LEU A 321 -6.28 -17.87 7.22
N ASP A 322 -6.20 -17.35 8.45
CA ASP A 322 -6.96 -17.84 9.59
C ASP A 322 -7.83 -16.70 10.11
N GLN A 323 -9.14 -16.80 9.91
CA GLN A 323 -10.08 -15.75 10.31
C GLN A 323 -10.12 -15.62 11.83
N ILE A 324 -9.93 -14.40 12.35
CA ILE A 324 -9.94 -14.18 13.81
C ILE A 324 -11.34 -14.42 14.38
N LYS A 325 -11.40 -14.88 15.62
CA LYS A 325 -12.68 -15.00 16.34
C LYS A 325 -13.39 -13.65 16.42
N SER A 326 -14.69 -13.62 16.27
CA SER A 326 -15.52 -12.40 16.22
C SER A 326 -15.38 -11.58 14.91
N SER A 327 -14.78 -12.11 13.88
CA SER A 327 -14.82 -11.58 12.52
C SER A 327 -15.84 -12.39 11.68
N PRO A 328 -16.56 -11.76 10.70
CA PRO A 328 -16.53 -10.33 10.41
C PRO A 328 -17.24 -9.47 11.45
N ILE A 329 -17.00 -8.16 11.43
CA ILE A 329 -17.68 -7.15 12.27
C ILE A 329 -18.38 -6.11 11.39
N PRO A 330 -19.53 -5.52 11.82
CA PRO A 330 -20.17 -4.44 11.07
C PRO A 330 -19.24 -3.25 10.89
N THR A 331 -19.21 -2.65 9.69
CA THR A 331 -18.46 -1.43 9.42
C THR A 331 -19.15 -0.16 9.88
N GLY A 332 -20.45 -0.22 10.14
CA GLY A 332 -21.26 0.92 10.59
C GLY A 332 -21.79 1.81 9.47
N GLY A 333 -21.25 1.74 8.26
CA GLY A 333 -21.75 2.43 7.06
C GLY A 333 -22.42 1.48 6.08
N VAL A 334 -22.80 1.99 4.90
CA VAL A 334 -23.50 1.22 3.87
C VAL A 334 -22.60 0.98 2.66
N SER A 335 -22.39 -0.30 2.38
CA SER A 335 -21.61 -0.80 1.24
C SER A 335 -20.17 -0.27 1.23
N PRO A 336 -19.27 -0.90 1.99
CA PRO A 336 -17.83 -0.67 1.84
C PRO A 336 -17.41 -0.74 0.37
N THR A 337 -16.47 0.12 -0.04
CA THR A 337 -16.17 0.28 -1.46
C THR A 337 -14.83 -0.35 -1.87
N PHE A 338 -14.64 -0.52 -3.17
CA PHE A 338 -13.39 -0.87 -3.84
C PHE A 338 -12.28 0.10 -3.45
N GLN A 339 -11.07 -0.43 -3.14
CA GLN A 339 -9.92 0.33 -2.62
C GLN A 339 -10.26 1.22 -1.40
N GLY A 340 -11.32 0.87 -0.66
CA GLY A 340 -11.86 1.65 0.44
C GLY A 340 -11.43 1.19 1.83
N VAL A 341 -10.52 0.22 1.94
CA VAL A 341 -9.92 -0.21 3.20
C VAL A 341 -8.45 0.17 3.22
N ALA A 342 -8.01 0.94 4.20
CA ALA A 342 -6.64 1.43 4.24
C ALA A 342 -6.09 1.59 5.66
N VAL A 343 -4.78 1.43 5.79
CA VAL A 343 -4.01 1.69 7.02
C VAL A 343 -3.01 2.82 6.76
N PRO A 344 -2.72 3.70 7.73
CA PRO A 344 -1.70 4.73 7.57
C PRO A 344 -0.31 4.09 7.44
N PRO A 345 0.61 4.70 6.67
CA PRO A 345 1.95 4.16 6.50
C PRO A 345 2.77 4.19 7.80
N ASN A 346 3.57 3.15 8.01
CA ASN A 346 4.58 3.07 9.04
C ASN A 346 5.70 4.09 8.79
N GLN A 347 6.16 4.78 9.82
CA GLN A 347 7.27 5.73 9.76
C GLN A 347 8.58 4.98 10.01
N GLY A 348 9.58 5.16 9.15
CA GLY A 348 10.85 4.48 9.31
C GLY A 348 11.64 4.96 10.53
N PRO A 349 12.35 4.05 11.23
CA PRO A 349 13.05 4.33 12.46
C PRO A 349 14.30 5.20 12.26
N ARG A 350 14.90 5.65 13.38
CA ARG A 350 16.12 6.44 13.42
C ARG A 350 17.22 5.73 14.18
N ALA A 351 18.34 5.43 13.54
CA ALA A 351 19.54 4.88 14.14
C ALA A 351 20.36 5.96 14.88
N SER A 352 20.85 5.61 16.06
CA SER A 352 21.80 6.42 16.83
C SER A 352 22.72 5.50 17.62
N PHE A 353 24.03 5.79 17.65
CA PHE A 353 24.91 5.07 18.56
C PHE A 353 26.09 5.91 19.06
N ARG A 354 26.62 5.49 20.22
CA ARG A 354 27.85 5.99 20.82
C ARG A 354 28.86 4.85 20.91
N THR A 355 30.13 5.19 21.17
CA THR A 355 31.21 4.23 21.30
C THR A 355 32.11 4.57 22.47
N ALA A 356 32.61 3.55 23.18
CA ALA A 356 33.69 3.65 24.14
C ALA A 356 34.82 2.72 23.72
N VAL A 357 36.03 3.30 23.56
CA VAL A 357 37.22 2.59 23.05
C VAL A 357 38.15 2.31 24.20
N THR A 358 38.57 1.06 24.36
CA THR A 358 39.64 0.62 25.28
C THR A 358 40.61 -0.21 24.43
N ASP A 359 41.80 0.33 24.15
CA ASP A 359 42.79 -0.25 23.24
C ASP A 359 42.16 -0.58 21.86
N ARG A 360 42.08 -1.85 21.52
CA ARG A 360 41.47 -2.35 20.27
C ARG A 360 40.03 -2.85 20.46
N THR A 361 39.50 -2.77 21.69
CA THR A 361 38.14 -3.21 21.99
C THR A 361 37.22 -2.00 22.08
N VAL A 362 36.09 -2.06 21.37
CA VAL A 362 35.09 -1.00 21.32
C VAL A 362 33.76 -1.54 21.83
N ARG A 363 33.18 -0.83 22.78
CA ARG A 363 31.78 -1.03 23.20
C ARG A 363 30.92 -0.07 22.41
N PHE A 364 29.87 -0.57 21.81
CA PHE A 364 28.87 0.20 21.08
C PHE A 364 27.63 0.33 21.94
N ASP A 365 26.96 1.46 21.86
CA ASP A 365 25.71 1.74 22.54
C ASP A 365 24.73 2.37 21.51
N GLY A 366 23.83 1.56 21.00
CA GLY A 366 22.77 1.90 20.05
C GLY A 366 21.41 2.13 20.71
N ALA A 367 21.32 2.10 22.05
CA ALA A 367 20.06 2.20 22.78
C ALA A 367 19.32 3.54 22.61
N ALA A 368 19.99 4.57 22.06
CA ALA A 368 19.38 5.85 21.73
C ALA A 368 18.73 5.86 20.32
N SER A 369 18.73 4.73 19.62
CA SER A 369 17.92 4.57 18.43
C SER A 369 16.43 4.61 18.79
N ALA A 370 15.60 5.21 17.96
CA ALA A 370 14.19 5.43 18.24
C ALA A 370 13.34 5.21 16.99
N ASP A 371 12.12 4.81 17.21
CA ASP A 371 11.06 4.82 16.25
C ASP A 371 9.97 5.78 16.72
N GLN A 372 9.35 6.52 15.77
CA GLN A 372 8.36 7.55 16.10
C GLN A 372 7.00 6.94 16.41
N ASP A 373 6.64 5.87 15.74
CA ASP A 373 5.34 5.21 15.82
C ASP A 373 5.44 3.73 16.21
N GLY A 374 6.63 3.26 16.69
CA GLY A 374 6.87 1.89 17.09
C GLY A 374 8.06 1.71 18.04
N GLU A 375 8.65 0.52 17.97
CA GLU A 375 9.82 0.13 18.72
C GLU A 375 10.92 -0.40 17.79
N ILE A 376 12.18 -0.29 18.22
CA ILE A 376 13.30 -0.90 17.49
C ILE A 376 13.35 -2.40 17.80
N ALA A 377 13.03 -3.22 16.81
CA ALA A 377 13.05 -4.67 16.94
C ALA A 377 14.42 -5.29 16.61
N ARG A 378 15.23 -4.63 15.75
CA ARG A 378 16.47 -5.24 15.26
C ARG A 378 17.59 -4.22 15.09
N TYR A 379 18.84 -4.64 15.44
CA TYR A 379 20.06 -3.86 15.33
C TYR A 379 21.10 -4.62 14.49
N ASP A 380 21.36 -4.17 13.26
CA ASP A 380 22.37 -4.75 12.36
C ASP A 380 23.64 -3.90 12.36
N TRP A 381 24.76 -4.52 12.72
CA TRP A 381 26.05 -3.86 12.85
C TRP A 381 27.05 -4.29 11.77
N THR A 382 27.80 -3.34 11.24
CA THR A 382 29.05 -3.58 10.53
C THR A 382 30.16 -2.78 11.22
N PHE A 383 31.35 -3.40 11.42
CA PHE A 383 32.39 -2.77 12.20
C PHE A 383 33.49 -2.10 11.35
N GLY A 384 33.40 -2.22 10.02
CA GLY A 384 34.33 -1.57 9.09
C GLY A 384 35.64 -2.33 8.84
N ASP A 385 35.84 -3.47 9.47
CA ASP A 385 36.98 -4.40 9.27
C ASP A 385 36.59 -5.67 8.49
N GLY A 386 35.39 -5.64 7.86
CA GLY A 386 34.80 -6.78 7.16
C GLY A 386 33.91 -7.66 8.04
N THR A 387 33.88 -7.44 9.35
CA THR A 387 32.98 -8.19 10.26
C THR A 387 31.63 -7.52 10.36
N THR A 388 30.59 -8.36 10.45
CA THR A 388 29.20 -7.96 10.61
C THR A 388 28.57 -8.70 11.78
N ARG A 389 27.54 -8.13 12.39
CA ARG A 389 26.75 -8.75 13.43
C ARG A 389 25.27 -8.46 13.20
N PRO A 390 24.59 -9.28 12.39
CA PRO A 390 23.15 -9.18 12.21
C PRO A 390 22.44 -9.42 13.55
N ASP A 391 21.42 -8.64 13.83
CA ASP A 391 20.64 -8.69 15.07
C ASP A 391 21.53 -8.76 16.33
N GLY A 392 22.56 -7.91 16.35
CA GLY A 392 23.57 -7.88 17.43
C GLY A 392 23.10 -7.25 18.73
N GLY A 393 21.84 -6.82 18.79
CA GLY A 393 21.27 -6.05 19.87
C GLY A 393 21.82 -4.62 19.98
N PRO A 394 21.30 -3.82 20.94
CA PRO A 394 21.67 -2.41 21.04
C PRO A 394 23.12 -2.19 21.55
N ASN A 395 23.70 -3.14 22.28
CA ASN A 395 24.96 -2.94 23.02
C ASN A 395 26.06 -3.98 22.71
N PRO A 396 26.48 -4.16 21.42
CA PRO A 396 27.53 -5.11 21.12
C PRO A 396 28.92 -4.59 21.53
N THR A 397 29.85 -5.55 21.67
CA THR A 397 31.29 -5.27 21.80
C THR A 397 32.03 -5.91 20.63
N HIS A 398 33.03 -5.22 20.09
CA HIS A 398 33.88 -5.70 19.01
C HIS A 398 35.35 -5.39 19.28
N THR A 399 36.24 -6.36 19.00
CA THR A 399 37.71 -6.21 19.15
C THR A 399 38.37 -6.25 17.77
N TYR A 400 39.01 -5.16 17.37
CA TYR A 400 39.72 -5.04 16.12
C TYR A 400 41.06 -5.76 16.16
N ARG A 401 41.44 -6.46 15.08
CA ARG A 401 42.67 -7.22 15.02
C ARG A 401 43.90 -6.33 14.94
N ARG A 402 43.81 -5.14 14.32
CA ARG A 402 44.91 -4.19 14.08
C ARG A 402 44.50 -2.79 14.56
N PRO A 403 45.49 -1.97 15.00
CA PRO A 403 45.25 -0.54 15.17
C PRO A 403 44.84 0.09 13.82
N GLY A 404 44.01 1.15 13.89
CA GLY A 404 43.56 1.86 12.70
C GLY A 404 42.27 2.62 12.90
N THR A 405 41.78 3.26 11.86
CA THR A 405 40.47 3.90 11.82
C THR A 405 39.50 3.08 10.99
N TYR A 406 38.36 2.75 11.58
CA TYR A 406 37.33 1.91 10.99
C TYR A 406 36.00 2.66 10.95
N THR A 407 35.22 2.47 9.87
CA THR A 407 33.88 3.04 9.75
C THR A 407 32.86 1.99 10.20
N ALA A 408 32.34 2.14 11.41
CA ALA A 408 31.25 1.30 11.89
C ALA A 408 29.90 1.87 11.44
N THR A 409 28.96 0.98 11.15
CA THR A 409 27.60 1.31 10.72
C THR A 409 26.59 0.55 11.58
N LEU A 410 25.56 1.25 12.02
CA LEU A 410 24.34 0.67 12.59
C LEU A 410 23.19 0.89 11.60
N THR A 411 22.46 -0.17 11.31
CA THR A 411 21.15 -0.11 10.65
C THR A 411 20.12 -0.68 11.61
N VAL A 412 19.02 0.02 11.83
CA VAL A 412 17.91 -0.44 12.67
C VAL A 412 16.68 -0.76 11.83
N THR A 413 15.88 -1.71 12.32
CA THR A 413 14.59 -2.09 11.80
C THR A 413 13.59 -2.05 12.94
N ASP A 414 12.41 -1.49 12.72
CA ASP A 414 11.34 -1.43 13.71
C ASP A 414 10.57 -2.77 13.84
N ASP A 415 9.57 -2.79 14.70
CA ASP A 415 8.74 -3.96 14.98
C ASP A 415 7.72 -4.29 13.87
N GLU A 416 7.59 -3.41 12.87
CA GLU A 416 6.78 -3.59 11.66
C GLU A 416 7.63 -3.84 10.39
N ASN A 417 8.93 -4.11 10.56
CA ASN A 417 9.92 -4.38 9.50
C ASN A 417 10.25 -3.19 8.59
N CYS A 418 9.92 -1.96 8.97
CA CYS A 418 10.36 -0.77 8.26
C CYS A 418 11.83 -0.45 8.61
N THR A 419 12.60 -0.02 7.63
CA THR A 419 14.02 0.31 7.76
C THR A 419 14.39 1.43 6.79
N ILE A 420 15.47 1.32 6.05
CA ILE A 420 15.91 2.34 5.08
C ILE A 420 15.08 2.37 3.79
N THR A 421 14.30 1.33 3.50
CA THR A 421 13.64 1.14 2.20
C THR A 421 12.17 1.54 2.28
N LEU A 422 11.74 2.36 1.32
CA LEU A 422 10.32 2.63 1.08
C LEU A 422 9.62 1.33 0.64
N ILE A 423 8.50 1.01 1.28
CA ILE A 423 7.56 -0.03 0.86
C ILE A 423 6.35 0.68 0.26
N TYR A 424 6.19 0.57 -1.06
CA TYR A 424 5.15 1.24 -1.81
C TYR A 424 4.54 0.27 -2.82
N THR A 425 3.23 0.10 -2.77
CA THR A 425 2.53 -0.93 -3.56
C THR A 425 1.69 -0.37 -4.70
N GLY A 426 1.82 0.91 -5.01
CA GLY A 426 1.23 1.53 -6.20
C GLY A 426 0.23 2.64 -5.88
N GLN A 427 -0.53 2.56 -4.80
CA GLN A 427 -1.52 3.57 -4.42
C GLN A 427 -1.04 4.43 -3.26
N SER A 428 -0.49 3.81 -2.21
CA SER A 428 -0.06 4.46 -0.98
C SER A 428 1.17 3.75 -0.40
N PRO A 429 2.07 4.44 0.30
CA PRO A 429 3.15 3.77 1.02
C PRO A 429 2.60 2.95 2.19
N LEU A 430 3.20 1.80 2.45
CA LEU A 430 2.99 0.99 3.67
C LEU A 430 4.09 1.26 4.70
N CYS A 431 5.31 1.58 4.25
CA CYS A 431 6.44 2.00 5.06
C CYS A 431 7.18 3.11 4.32
N THR A 432 7.46 4.21 4.99
CA THR A 432 8.11 5.37 4.35
C THR A 432 9.58 5.14 4.04
N GLY A 433 10.19 4.14 4.68
CA GLY A 433 11.64 4.02 4.72
C GLY A 433 12.29 5.25 5.36
N SER A 434 13.44 5.09 5.94
CA SER A 434 14.17 6.23 6.52
C SER A 434 15.66 6.10 6.27
N PRO A 435 16.29 7.01 5.51
CA PRO A 435 17.74 7.06 5.45
C PRO A 435 18.37 7.19 6.84
N ALA A 436 17.66 7.77 7.81
CA ALA A 436 18.08 7.89 9.19
C ALA A 436 18.07 6.56 9.96
N ALA A 437 17.42 5.51 9.44
CA ALA A 437 17.51 4.15 10.00
C ALA A 437 18.92 3.56 9.90
N ARG A 438 19.83 4.24 9.19
CA ARG A 438 21.26 3.91 9.10
C ARG A 438 22.11 5.08 9.53
N THR A 439 23.11 4.82 10.38
CA THR A 439 24.10 5.82 10.79
C THR A 439 25.51 5.23 10.83
N THR A 440 26.53 6.05 10.60
CA THR A 440 27.93 5.64 10.57
C THR A 440 28.77 6.51 11.49
N ARG A 441 29.86 5.91 12.04
CA ARG A 441 30.89 6.63 12.79
C ARG A 441 32.28 6.08 12.49
N ASN A 442 33.27 6.98 12.40
CA ASN A 442 34.66 6.60 12.34
C ASN A 442 35.17 6.38 13.76
N ILE A 443 35.88 5.27 13.97
CA ILE A 443 36.40 4.81 15.26
C ILE A 443 37.88 4.55 15.10
N THR A 444 38.70 5.20 15.92
CA THR A 444 40.15 4.97 15.92
C THR A 444 40.51 4.11 17.11
N VAL A 445 41.17 2.98 16.87
CA VAL A 445 41.69 2.05 17.87
C VAL A 445 43.24 2.01 17.78
N ARG A 446 43.88 1.82 18.92
CA ARG A 446 45.33 1.88 19.06
C ARG A 446 45.94 0.54 19.44
#